data_26a51328c958d3b62950b344a585e944
#
_entry.id   26a51328c958d3b62950b344a585e944
#
_cell.length_a   1.000
_cell.length_b   1.000
_cell.length_c   1.000
_cell.angle_alpha   90.00
_cell.angle_beta   90.00
_cell.angle_gamma   90.00
#
_symmetry.space_group_name_H-M   'P 1'
#
loop_
_entity.id
_entity.type
_entity.pdbx_description
1 polymer ?
#
loop_
_entity_poly.entity_id
_entity_poly.type
_entity_poly.pdbx_seq_one_letter_code
_entity_poly.pdbx_strand_id
1 'polypeptide(L)'
;MIRFIQVASFLAAIVIADTSSAVDVPNLKDQLEVGLKARRPSEFAFIATVVNMVEMDELPVSIVNGAFNWARENKQPYPFPYFERSLRTLAARRGIQIP
;
A
#
# COMPACT_ATOMS: atom_id res chain seq x y z
N MET A 1 -29.58 -27.83 -24.01
CA MET A 1 -28.74 -28.08 -23.91
C MET A 1 -27.68 -27.37 -24.04
N ILE A 2 -27.38 -26.88 -24.44
CA ILE A 2 -26.43 -26.19 -24.70
C ILE A 2 -26.22 -25.06 -23.94
N ARG A 3 -27.00 -24.53 -23.53
CA ARG A 3 -26.85 -23.48 -22.96
C ARG A 3 -26.03 -23.35 -21.87
N PHE A 4 -25.74 -24.07 -21.21
CA PHE A 4 -25.08 -24.00 -20.13
C PHE A 4 -23.78 -23.64 -20.30
N ILE A 5 -23.35 -23.79 -21.23
CA ILE A 5 -22.13 -23.56 -21.52
C ILE A 5 -21.68 -22.24 -21.30
N GLN A 6 -22.22 -21.43 -21.81
CA GLN A 6 -21.76 -20.20 -21.80
C GLN A 6 -21.56 -19.63 -20.50
N VAL A 7 -22.11 -20.03 -19.68
CA VAL A 7 -21.93 -19.54 -18.48
C VAL A 7 -20.67 -19.49 -17.98
N ALA A 8 -20.00 -20.40 -18.05
CA ALA A 8 -18.76 -20.44 -17.53
C ALA A 8 -17.91 -19.36 -17.90
N SER A 9 -18.06 -18.98 -19.00
CA SER A 9 -17.15 -18.08 -19.48
C SER A 9 -16.96 -16.87 -18.66
N PHE A 10 -17.89 -16.39 -18.11
CA PHE A 10 -17.67 -15.25 -17.54
C PHE A 10 -17.04 -15.25 -16.28
N LEU A 11 -16.92 -16.22 -15.69
CA LEU A 11 -16.32 -16.25 -14.55
C LEU A 11 -15.01 -15.80 -14.60
N ALA A 12 -14.32 -16.05 -15.51
CA ALA A 12 -12.98 -15.72 -15.65
C ALA A 12 -12.76 -14.28 -15.39
N ALA A 13 -13.58 -13.57 -15.84
CA ALA A 13 -13.41 -12.19 -15.73
C ALA A 13 -13.19 -11.70 -14.34
N ILE A 14 -13.80 -12.24 -13.46
CA ILE A 14 -13.67 -11.84 -12.20
C ILE A 14 -12.36 -11.90 -11.64
N VAL A 15 -11.67 -12.83 -11.92
CA VAL A 15 -10.41 -13.00 -11.42
C VAL A 15 -9.53 -11.84 -11.54
N ILE A 16 -9.62 -11.18 -12.55
CA ILE A 16 -8.83 -10.06 -12.74
C ILE A 16 -8.76 -9.11 -11.65
N ALA A 17 -9.76 -8.87 -11.03
CA ALA A 17 -9.77 -7.90 -10.00
C ALA A 17 -8.83 -8.27 -8.89
N ASP A 18 -8.69 -9.49 -8.62
CA ASP A 18 -7.85 -9.87 -7.56
C ASP A 18 -6.41 -9.70 -7.86
N THR A 19 -6.05 -9.88 -9.07
CA THR A 19 -4.69 -9.81 -9.39
C THR A 19 -4.17 -8.46 -9.21
N SER A 20 -4.95 -7.46 -9.38
CA SER A 20 -4.40 -6.16 -9.33
C SER A 20 -3.91 -5.81 -7.96
N SER A 21 -4.49 -6.33 -6.93
CA SER A 21 -4.00 -5.96 -5.64
C SER A 21 -2.67 -6.61 -5.36
N ALA A 22 -2.43 -7.74 -5.91
CA ALA A 22 -1.18 -8.40 -5.68
C ALA A 22 -0.05 -7.63 -6.34
N VAL A 23 -0.33 -7.02 -7.44
CA VAL A 23 0.68 -6.30 -8.14
C VAL A 23 1.12 -5.06 -7.39
N ASP A 24 0.26 -4.48 -6.64
CA ASP A 24 0.58 -3.27 -5.95
C ASP A 24 1.63 -3.44 -4.89
N VAL A 25 1.73 -4.59 -4.29
CA VAL A 25 2.70 -4.79 -3.22
C VAL A 25 4.14 -4.71 -3.70
N PRO A 26 4.50 -5.34 -4.81
CA PRO A 26 5.88 -5.23 -5.29
C PRO A 26 6.25 -3.80 -5.67
N ASN A 27 5.27 -3.03 -6.13
CA ASN A 27 5.54 -1.67 -6.55
C ASN A 27 5.41 -0.67 -5.40
N LEU A 28 4.98 -1.11 -4.25
CA LEU A 28 4.73 -0.21 -3.14
C LEU A 28 6.00 0.52 -2.71
N LYS A 29 7.12 -0.16 -2.69
CA LYS A 29 8.36 0.44 -2.27
C LYS A 29 8.71 1.63 -3.15
N ASP A 30 8.68 1.43 -4.47
CA ASP A 30 9.00 2.51 -5.40
C ASP A 30 7.98 3.63 -5.31
N GLN A 31 6.72 3.29 -5.16
CA GLN A 31 5.68 4.27 -5.06
C GLN A 31 5.89 5.16 -3.85
N LEU A 32 6.25 4.58 -2.71
CA LEU A 32 6.49 5.35 -1.51
C LEU A 32 7.76 6.19 -1.63
N GLU A 33 8.82 5.61 -2.16
CA GLU A 33 10.08 6.34 -2.27
C GLU A 33 9.95 7.57 -3.16
N VAL A 34 9.32 7.39 -4.30
CA VAL A 34 9.18 8.48 -5.24
C VAL A 34 8.10 9.47 -4.80
N GLY A 35 6.97 8.96 -4.40
CA GLY A 35 5.85 9.82 -4.05
C GLY A 35 6.09 10.66 -2.80
N LEU A 36 6.88 10.13 -1.85
CA LEU A 36 7.17 10.86 -0.64
C LEU A 36 8.48 11.62 -0.72
N LYS A 37 9.17 11.50 -1.85
CA LYS A 37 10.43 12.20 -2.09
C LYS A 37 11.46 11.85 -1.04
N ALA A 38 11.60 10.55 -0.76
CA ALA A 38 12.55 10.07 0.23
C ALA A 38 13.97 10.43 -0.19
N ARG A 39 14.77 10.90 0.72
CA ARG A 39 16.13 11.30 0.42
C ARG A 39 17.16 10.76 1.40
N ARG A 40 16.80 10.56 2.63
CA ARG A 40 17.76 10.15 3.64
C ARG A 40 17.76 8.65 3.83
N PRO A 41 18.90 8.07 4.20
CA PRO A 41 18.96 6.62 4.45
C PRO A 41 17.90 6.16 5.45
N SER A 42 17.62 6.97 6.49
CA SER A 42 16.63 6.59 7.48
C SER A 42 15.22 6.55 6.86
N GLU A 43 14.96 7.40 5.88
CA GLU A 43 13.66 7.41 5.21
C GLU A 43 13.48 6.16 4.37
N PHE A 44 14.52 5.77 3.64
CA PHE A 44 14.45 4.55 2.86
C PHE A 44 14.32 3.33 3.76
N ALA A 45 14.98 3.35 4.92
CA ALA A 45 14.90 2.24 5.86
C ALA A 45 13.47 2.12 6.42
N PHE A 46 12.84 3.25 6.72
CA PHE A 46 11.47 3.22 7.23
C PHE A 46 10.54 2.66 6.16
N ILE A 47 10.70 3.07 4.92
CA ILE A 47 9.87 2.57 3.83
C ILE A 47 10.07 1.07 3.68
N ALA A 48 11.31 0.59 3.76
CA ALA A 48 11.56 -0.83 3.65
C ALA A 48 10.88 -1.61 4.76
N THR A 49 10.87 -1.06 5.98
CA THR A 49 10.19 -1.70 7.10
C THR A 49 8.69 -1.77 6.84
N VAL A 50 8.10 -0.67 6.36
CA VAL A 50 6.67 -0.62 6.08
C VAL A 50 6.30 -1.64 5.01
N VAL A 51 7.06 -1.70 3.93
CA VAL A 51 6.77 -2.63 2.85
C VAL A 51 6.87 -4.06 3.34
N ASN A 52 7.87 -4.36 4.17
CA ASN A 52 8.02 -5.69 4.69
C ASN A 52 6.83 -6.08 5.58
N MET A 53 6.35 -5.15 6.39
CA MET A 53 5.19 -5.43 7.23
C MET A 53 3.94 -5.67 6.41
N VAL A 54 3.79 -4.96 5.29
CA VAL A 54 2.65 -5.18 4.42
C VAL A 54 2.76 -6.56 3.78
N GLU A 55 3.96 -6.93 3.33
CA GLU A 55 4.13 -8.24 2.72
C GLU A 55 3.88 -9.39 3.68
N MET A 56 4.12 -9.16 4.97
CA MET A 56 3.92 -10.19 5.97
C MET A 56 2.53 -10.11 6.61
N ASP A 57 1.65 -9.31 6.05
CA ASP A 57 0.30 -9.13 6.54
C ASP A 57 0.24 -8.58 7.96
N GLU A 58 1.27 -7.89 8.38
CA GLU A 58 1.29 -7.28 9.70
C GLU A 58 0.76 -5.86 9.67
N LEU A 59 0.65 -5.27 8.50
CA LEU A 59 0.17 -3.91 8.35
C LEU A 59 -0.73 -3.84 7.13
N PRO A 60 -1.98 -3.43 7.28
CA PRO A 60 -2.89 -3.34 6.14
C PRO A 60 -2.43 -2.30 5.13
N VAL A 61 -2.41 -2.66 3.87
CA VAL A 61 -1.97 -1.73 2.84
C VAL A 61 -2.91 -0.53 2.73
N SER A 62 -4.17 -0.69 3.13
CA SER A 62 -5.10 0.42 3.06
C SER A 62 -4.69 1.57 3.97
N ILE A 63 -4.09 1.25 5.12
CA ILE A 63 -3.64 2.28 6.04
C ILE A 63 -2.44 2.99 5.43
N VAL A 64 -1.56 2.26 4.79
CA VAL A 64 -0.39 2.83 4.15
C VAL A 64 -0.82 3.77 3.03
N ASN A 65 -1.76 3.32 2.20
CA ASN A 65 -2.22 4.14 1.10
C ASN A 65 -2.96 5.39 1.59
N GLY A 66 -3.70 5.28 2.66
CA GLY A 66 -4.39 6.44 3.24
C GLY A 66 -3.41 7.49 3.71
N ALA A 67 -2.38 7.07 4.44
CA ALA A 67 -1.37 7.99 4.94
C ALA A 67 -0.57 8.60 3.77
N PHE A 68 -0.29 7.79 2.77
CA PHE A 68 0.46 8.21 1.61
C PHE A 68 -0.30 9.29 0.82
N ASN A 69 -1.55 9.04 0.52
CA ASN A 69 -2.33 9.99 -0.25
C ASN A 69 -2.54 11.28 0.53
N TRP A 70 -2.81 11.17 1.82
CA TRP A 70 -3.01 12.35 2.64
C TRP A 70 -1.75 13.22 2.66
N ALA A 71 -0.59 12.59 2.83
CA ALA A 71 0.67 13.35 2.90
C ALA A 71 0.96 14.02 1.57
N ARG A 72 0.73 13.30 0.46
CA ARG A 72 1.02 13.89 -0.82
C ARG A 72 0.09 15.04 -1.16
N GLU A 73 -1.14 14.95 -0.76
CA GLU A 73 -2.11 15.99 -1.11
C GLU A 73 -2.01 17.21 -0.23
N ASN A 74 -1.57 17.03 1.00
CA ASN A 74 -1.62 18.10 1.97
C ASN A 74 -0.28 18.65 2.43
N LYS A 75 0.79 17.95 2.18
CA LYS A 75 2.08 18.33 2.78
C LYS A 75 3.22 18.39 1.78
N GLN A 76 2.96 18.94 0.63
CA GLN A 76 4.04 19.20 -0.31
C GLN A 76 4.81 20.41 0.19
N PRO A 77 6.08 20.53 -0.15
CA PRO A 77 6.82 19.72 -1.11
C PRO A 77 7.56 18.53 -0.50
N TYR A 78 7.51 18.34 0.79
CA TYR A 78 8.23 17.24 1.40
C TYR A 78 7.31 16.43 2.29
N PRO A 79 6.58 15.49 1.73
CA PRO A 79 5.56 14.77 2.48
C PRO A 79 6.04 13.66 3.42
N PHE A 80 7.30 13.22 3.28
CA PHE A 80 7.73 12.04 4.05
C PHE A 80 7.52 12.13 5.56
N PRO A 81 7.93 13.18 6.25
CA PRO A 81 7.78 13.20 7.72
C PRO A 81 6.32 13.14 8.15
N TYR A 82 5.43 13.70 7.33
CA TYR A 82 4.01 13.70 7.67
C TYR A 82 3.42 12.32 7.42
N PHE A 83 3.92 11.64 6.38
CA PHE A 83 3.51 10.28 6.10
C PHE A 83 3.90 9.38 7.27
N GLU A 84 5.14 9.49 7.73
CA GLU A 84 5.61 8.64 8.80
C GLU A 84 4.78 8.84 10.06
N ARG A 85 4.55 10.08 10.42
CA ARG A 85 3.78 10.37 11.63
C ARG A 85 2.34 9.89 11.50
N SER A 86 1.72 10.15 10.37
CA SER A 86 0.35 9.75 10.13
C SER A 86 0.22 8.24 10.15
N LEU A 87 1.15 7.55 9.50
CA LEU A 87 1.08 6.10 9.44
C LEU A 87 1.25 5.49 10.81
N ARG A 88 2.20 5.98 11.61
CA ARG A 88 2.39 5.46 12.95
C ARG A 88 1.14 5.66 13.80
N THR A 89 0.48 6.79 13.64
CA THR A 89 -0.74 7.06 14.38
C THR A 89 -1.87 6.12 13.97
N LEU A 90 -2.05 5.94 12.68
CA LEU A 90 -3.12 5.07 12.21
C LEU A 90 -2.87 3.62 12.59
N ALA A 91 -1.62 3.19 12.54
CA ALA A 91 -1.28 1.83 12.92
C ALA A 91 -1.50 1.63 14.41
N ALA A 92 -1.13 2.61 15.22
CA ALA A 92 -1.29 2.49 16.66
C ALA A 92 -2.74 2.34 17.06
N ARG A 93 -3.64 2.97 16.31
CA ARG A 93 -5.07 2.84 16.60
C ARG A 93 -5.56 1.42 16.39
N ARG A 94 -4.82 0.61 15.66
CA ARG A 94 -5.16 -0.77 15.46
C ARG A 94 -4.26 -1.70 16.25
N GLY A 95 -3.48 -1.14 17.17
CA GLY A 95 -2.59 -1.95 17.99
C GLY A 95 -1.33 -2.41 17.27
N ILE A 96 -0.96 -1.76 16.18
CA ILE A 96 0.22 -2.13 15.41
C ILE A 96 1.35 -1.17 15.71
N GLN A 97 2.51 -1.72 16.04
CA GLN A 97 3.67 -0.92 16.31
C GLN A 97 4.63 -1.01 15.14
N ILE A 98 5.05 0.12 14.62
CA ILE A 98 6.03 0.15 13.54
C ILE A 98 7.36 0.52 14.15
N PRO A 99 8.38 -0.32 14.04
CA PRO A 99 9.68 -0.07 14.66
C PRO A 99 10.41 1.18 14.23
#